data_2542a4775ca53e9e5b966a21582dfc70
#
_entry.id   2542a4775ca53e9e5b966a21582dfc70
#
_cell.length_a   1.000
_cell.length_b   1.000
_cell.length_c   1.000
_cell.angle_alpha   90.00
_cell.angle_beta   90.00
_cell.angle_gamma   90.00
#
_symmetry.space_group_name_H-M   'P 1'
#
loop_
_entity.id
_entity.type
_entity.pdbx_description
1 polymer ?
#
loop_
_entity_poly.entity_id
_entity_poly.type
_entity_poly.pdbx_seq_one_letter_code
_entity_poly.pdbx_strand_id
1 'polypeptide(L)'
;MKSPNEIRLRIEDEPQNSKYKIALKFVLLIGMLSFFADFTYEGARSVYGPFLAGLAASATVVSIVTGFGELVGYGFRLVSGRWTDRTGHFWTIAIFGYFVQLLAVPALALARNWPTAAALIILERFGRATRNSPRDAMLSHAGSQIGFGWAFGVHEAMDQFGALFGPLMVAGILAWRGSYRLAFAALLIPMTICLALVLFAHYMYPRPHDLEVKTGDVKTQGLPRVFWTYLIGAALVAAGFADFPLIAFHFTRAASMSKDLVPVAYAIAMGVSGAGSLVFGRWLDRFGAMLLIPLTLLTAAFAPLVFLGGFWPAMIGAALWGLGMGVHESIIPAVVAPMVSPDRRASAYGLFTAGYGIFWFIGSAIMGILYDHSVTATILFCVLTQLAAIPFFIAVKGQQPLRQGG
;
A
#
# COMPACT_ATOMS: atom_id res chain seq x y z
N MET A 1 -10.87 -38.36 8.31
CA MET A 1 -10.76 -37.18 7.44
C MET A 1 -12.09 -37.02 6.73
N LYS A 2 -12.84 -35.93 6.96
CA LYS A 2 -14.13 -35.72 6.28
C LYS A 2 -13.88 -35.32 4.84
N SER A 3 -14.73 -35.84 3.91
CA SER A 3 -14.57 -35.53 2.49
C SER A 3 -14.86 -34.04 2.18
N PRO A 4 -14.27 -33.46 1.13
CA PRO A 4 -14.54 -32.08 0.74
C PRO A 4 -16.03 -31.78 0.44
N ASN A 5 -16.80 -32.79 0.06
CA ASN A 5 -18.24 -32.67 -0.16
C ASN A 5 -19.05 -32.61 1.13
N GLU A 6 -18.62 -33.29 2.20
CA GLU A 6 -19.27 -33.22 3.51
C GLU A 6 -19.10 -31.85 4.19
N ILE A 7 -17.99 -31.15 3.90
CA ILE A 7 -17.77 -29.78 4.39
C ILE A 7 -18.68 -28.79 3.63
N ARG A 8 -18.86 -28.97 2.35
CA ARG A 8 -19.73 -28.11 1.50
C ARG A 8 -21.20 -28.20 1.92
N LEU A 9 -21.73 -29.40 2.09
CA LEU A 9 -23.11 -29.63 2.55
C LEU A 9 -23.35 -29.02 3.95
N ARG A 10 -22.32 -29.03 4.80
CA ARG A 10 -22.41 -28.45 6.14
C ARG A 10 -22.50 -26.92 6.15
N ILE A 11 -21.88 -26.23 5.20
CA ILE A 11 -21.92 -24.76 5.11
C ILE A 11 -23.24 -24.30 4.45
N GLU A 12 -23.74 -25.01 3.46
CA GLU A 12 -24.98 -24.67 2.77
C GLU A 12 -26.23 -24.82 3.66
N ASP A 13 -26.24 -25.80 4.56
CA ASP A 13 -27.36 -26.12 5.48
C ASP A 13 -27.26 -25.45 6.86
N GLU A 14 -26.18 -24.70 7.18
CA GLU A 14 -26.03 -24.07 8.47
C GLU A 14 -26.91 -22.81 8.63
N PRO A 15 -27.45 -22.56 9.84
CA PRO A 15 -28.23 -21.36 10.12
C PRO A 15 -27.37 -20.09 9.89
N GLN A 16 -27.99 -19.02 9.42
CA GLN A 16 -27.34 -17.76 9.02
C GLN A 16 -26.37 -17.20 10.07
N ASN A 17 -26.64 -17.42 11.34
CA ASN A 17 -25.77 -17.03 12.48
C ASN A 17 -24.46 -17.84 12.51
N SER A 18 -24.44 -19.07 11.98
CA SER A 18 -23.22 -19.88 11.86
C SER A 18 -22.35 -19.40 10.71
N LYS A 19 -22.94 -19.10 9.55
CA LYS A 19 -22.24 -18.53 8.38
C LYS A 19 -21.56 -17.20 8.73
N TYR A 20 -22.25 -16.33 9.43
CA TYR A 20 -21.69 -15.07 9.94
C TYR A 20 -20.46 -15.31 10.83
N LYS A 21 -20.53 -16.23 11.80
CA LYS A 21 -19.40 -16.55 12.70
C LYS A 21 -18.21 -17.13 11.95
N ILE A 22 -18.43 -17.97 10.94
CA ILE A 22 -17.39 -18.56 10.11
C ILE A 22 -16.69 -17.45 9.28
N ALA A 23 -17.46 -16.59 8.62
CA ALA A 23 -16.95 -15.48 7.85
C ALA A 23 -16.17 -14.47 8.73
N LEU A 24 -16.65 -14.16 9.94
CA LEU A 24 -15.96 -13.29 10.87
C LEU A 24 -14.62 -13.88 11.32
N LYS A 25 -14.58 -15.19 11.66
CA LYS A 25 -13.32 -15.87 12.00
C LYS A 25 -12.34 -15.86 10.84
N PHE A 26 -12.81 -16.06 9.62
CA PHE A 26 -11.97 -15.97 8.43
C PHE A 26 -11.39 -14.57 8.23
N VAL A 27 -12.22 -13.53 8.35
CA VAL A 27 -11.77 -12.11 8.24
C VAL A 27 -10.73 -11.77 9.31
N LEU A 28 -10.95 -12.19 10.57
CA LEU A 28 -9.97 -12.00 11.64
C LEU A 28 -8.65 -12.74 11.36
N LEU A 29 -8.72 -13.95 10.81
CA LEU A 29 -7.53 -14.74 10.47
C LEU A 29 -6.76 -14.09 9.32
N ILE A 30 -7.44 -13.62 8.27
CA ILE A 30 -6.82 -12.85 7.17
C ILE A 30 -6.26 -11.52 7.69
N GLY A 31 -6.94 -10.85 8.63
CA GLY A 31 -6.42 -9.64 9.27
C GLY A 31 -5.13 -9.90 10.06
N MET A 32 -5.07 -10.97 10.86
CA MET A 32 -3.85 -11.37 11.58
C MET A 32 -2.71 -11.72 10.63
N LEU A 33 -3.01 -12.37 9.52
CA LEU A 33 -2.05 -12.70 8.48
C LEU A 33 -1.49 -11.42 7.86
N SER A 34 -2.35 -10.45 7.55
CA SER A 34 -1.96 -9.15 7.01
C SER A 34 -1.15 -8.33 8.02
N PHE A 35 -1.52 -8.34 9.31
CA PHE A 35 -0.74 -7.72 10.38
C PHE A 35 0.71 -8.18 10.36
N PHE A 36 0.98 -9.49 10.37
CA PHE A 36 2.35 -10.00 10.38
C PHE A 36 3.08 -9.80 9.05
N ALA A 37 2.36 -9.81 7.93
CA ALA A 37 2.93 -9.51 6.63
C ALA A 37 3.40 -8.06 6.55
N ASP A 38 2.55 -7.12 6.97
CA ASP A 38 2.88 -5.69 6.93
C ASP A 38 3.84 -5.29 8.05
N PHE A 39 3.79 -5.95 9.21
CA PHE A 39 4.84 -5.86 10.22
C PHE A 39 6.23 -6.17 9.62
N THR A 40 6.33 -7.27 8.86
CA THR A 40 7.60 -7.69 8.23
C THR A 40 8.02 -6.71 7.14
N TYR A 41 7.13 -6.37 6.26
CA TYR A 41 7.40 -5.55 5.09
C TYR A 41 7.63 -4.08 5.43
N GLU A 42 6.74 -3.45 6.20
CA GLU A 42 6.85 -2.03 6.55
C GLU A 42 8.01 -1.79 7.54
N GLY A 43 8.30 -2.78 8.40
CA GLY A 43 9.52 -2.79 9.20
C GLY A 43 10.77 -2.65 8.34
N ALA A 44 10.89 -3.45 7.29
CA ALA A 44 12.02 -3.39 6.37
C ALA A 44 12.04 -2.10 5.52
N ARG A 45 10.89 -1.69 5.00
CA ARG A 45 10.73 -0.49 4.16
C ARG A 45 11.19 0.78 4.87
N SER A 46 10.97 0.88 6.18
CA SER A 46 11.37 2.02 7.00
C SER A 46 12.88 2.35 6.94
N VAL A 47 13.71 1.37 6.55
CA VAL A 47 15.17 1.48 6.51
C VAL A 47 15.79 1.15 5.15
N TYR A 48 15.04 0.93 4.09
CA TYR A 48 15.60 0.65 2.76
C TYR A 48 16.56 1.75 2.29
N GLY A 49 16.20 3.02 2.44
CA GLY A 49 17.03 4.15 2.04
C GLY A 49 18.38 4.16 2.73
N PRO A 50 18.45 4.24 4.08
CA PRO A 50 19.69 4.18 4.83
C PRO A 50 20.51 2.91 4.59
N PHE A 51 19.86 1.76 4.42
CA PHE A 51 20.54 0.50 4.14
C PHE A 51 21.21 0.52 2.77
N LEU A 52 20.51 0.95 1.71
CA LEU A 52 21.07 1.10 0.37
C LEU A 52 22.17 2.14 0.33
N ALA A 53 22.04 3.26 1.07
CA ALA A 53 23.10 4.24 1.23
C ALA A 53 24.37 3.61 1.85
N GLY A 54 24.20 2.77 2.88
CA GLY A 54 25.30 2.02 3.50
C GLY A 54 25.97 1.02 2.55
N LEU A 55 25.32 0.63 1.46
CA LEU A 55 25.83 -0.19 0.37
C LEU A 55 26.35 0.64 -0.83
N ALA A 56 26.58 1.94 -0.62
CA ALA A 56 27.07 2.91 -1.61
C ALA A 56 26.10 3.16 -2.79
N ALA A 57 24.79 2.97 -2.60
CA ALA A 57 23.79 3.39 -3.57
C ALA A 57 23.61 4.93 -3.53
N SER A 58 23.43 5.56 -4.70
CA SER A 58 23.05 6.98 -4.81
C SER A 58 21.54 7.15 -4.54
N ALA A 59 21.09 8.40 -4.34
CA ALA A 59 19.67 8.70 -4.23
C ALA A 59 18.90 8.31 -5.50
N THR A 60 19.52 8.47 -6.67
CA THR A 60 18.98 7.98 -7.96
C THR A 60 18.69 6.49 -7.90
N VAL A 61 19.65 5.67 -7.44
CA VAL A 61 19.47 4.21 -7.32
C VAL A 61 18.35 3.88 -6.34
N VAL A 62 18.34 4.49 -5.15
CA VAL A 62 17.28 4.29 -4.14
C VAL A 62 15.91 4.55 -4.74
N SER A 63 15.74 5.72 -5.36
CA SER A 63 14.44 6.16 -5.91
C SER A 63 13.99 5.32 -7.11
N ILE A 64 14.90 4.91 -8.00
CA ILE A 64 14.58 4.02 -9.12
C ILE A 64 14.15 2.64 -8.61
N VAL A 65 14.88 2.07 -7.66
CA VAL A 65 14.59 0.74 -7.11
C VAL A 65 13.22 0.72 -6.41
N THR A 66 12.96 1.72 -5.55
CA THR A 66 11.70 1.78 -4.81
C THR A 66 10.52 2.16 -5.70
N GLY A 67 10.68 3.14 -6.59
CA GLY A 67 9.66 3.52 -7.55
C GLY A 67 9.34 2.41 -8.57
N PHE A 68 10.36 1.68 -9.06
CA PHE A 68 10.14 0.51 -9.90
C PHE A 68 9.43 -0.61 -9.13
N GLY A 69 9.76 -0.78 -7.86
CA GLY A 69 9.03 -1.69 -6.96
C GLY A 69 7.54 -1.34 -6.88
N GLU A 70 7.18 -0.05 -6.74
CA GLU A 70 5.78 0.39 -6.76
C GLU A 70 5.13 0.12 -8.12
N LEU A 71 5.82 0.39 -9.23
CA LEU A 71 5.31 0.07 -10.58
C LEU A 71 5.01 -1.43 -10.73
N VAL A 72 5.92 -2.30 -10.27
CA VAL A 72 5.71 -3.76 -10.23
C VAL A 72 4.53 -4.10 -9.33
N GLY A 73 4.46 -3.46 -8.14
CA GLY A 73 3.39 -3.63 -7.17
C GLY A 73 2.00 -3.33 -7.76
N TYR A 74 1.86 -2.22 -8.45
CA TYR A 74 0.60 -1.81 -9.07
C TYR A 74 0.30 -2.59 -10.36
N GLY A 75 1.30 -2.76 -11.25
CA GLY A 75 1.12 -3.40 -12.54
C GLY A 75 0.83 -4.90 -12.44
N PHE A 76 1.56 -5.62 -11.59
CA PHE A 76 1.43 -7.06 -11.48
C PHE A 76 0.14 -7.51 -10.76
N ARG A 77 -0.50 -6.63 -9.97
CA ARG A 77 -1.84 -6.90 -9.41
C ARG A 77 -2.87 -7.22 -10.49
N LEU A 78 -2.80 -6.56 -11.66
CA LEU A 78 -3.70 -6.83 -12.78
C LEU A 78 -3.50 -8.23 -13.36
N VAL A 79 -2.25 -8.68 -13.44
CA VAL A 79 -1.89 -10.00 -13.95
C VAL A 79 -2.33 -11.08 -12.95
N SER A 80 -1.97 -10.92 -11.67
CA SER A 80 -2.31 -11.90 -10.62
C SER A 80 -3.81 -12.01 -10.40
N GLY A 81 -4.57 -10.90 -10.47
CA GLY A 81 -6.02 -10.90 -10.40
C GLY A 81 -6.65 -11.70 -11.54
N ARG A 82 -6.28 -11.39 -12.80
CA ARG A 82 -6.77 -12.15 -13.96
C ARG A 82 -6.41 -13.64 -13.92
N TRP A 83 -5.22 -13.95 -13.41
CA TRP A 83 -4.78 -15.33 -13.25
C TRP A 83 -5.62 -16.06 -12.20
N THR A 84 -5.86 -15.42 -11.07
CA THR A 84 -6.72 -15.92 -9.99
C THR A 84 -8.15 -16.17 -10.49
N ASP A 85 -8.74 -15.19 -11.17
CA ASP A 85 -10.12 -15.28 -11.70
C ASP A 85 -10.28 -16.42 -12.72
N ARG A 86 -9.27 -16.60 -13.59
CA ARG A 86 -9.31 -17.64 -14.63
C ARG A 86 -9.10 -19.05 -14.10
N THR A 87 -8.26 -19.21 -13.09
CA THR A 87 -7.83 -20.52 -12.59
C THR A 87 -8.58 -20.96 -11.35
N GLY A 88 -9.19 -20.04 -10.59
CA GLY A 88 -9.79 -20.32 -9.29
C GLY A 88 -8.81 -20.73 -8.19
N HIS A 89 -7.48 -20.64 -8.46
CA HIS A 89 -6.44 -21.08 -7.54
C HIS A 89 -6.04 -19.99 -6.54
N PHE A 90 -7.00 -19.44 -5.80
CA PHE A 90 -6.79 -18.33 -4.85
C PHE A 90 -5.65 -18.60 -3.87
N TRP A 91 -5.69 -19.73 -3.16
CA TRP A 91 -4.68 -20.06 -2.15
C TRP A 91 -3.30 -20.32 -2.74
N THR A 92 -3.20 -21.04 -3.86
CA THR A 92 -1.89 -21.34 -4.48
C THR A 92 -1.15 -20.07 -4.85
N ILE A 93 -1.85 -19.12 -5.49
CA ILE A 93 -1.27 -17.84 -5.92
C ILE A 93 -0.96 -16.96 -4.69
N ALA A 94 -1.85 -16.90 -3.70
CA ALA A 94 -1.63 -16.16 -2.47
C ALA A 94 -0.43 -16.70 -1.68
N ILE A 95 -0.36 -18.02 -1.42
CA ILE A 95 0.72 -18.67 -0.69
C ILE A 95 2.06 -18.42 -1.39
N PHE A 96 2.13 -18.62 -2.71
CA PHE A 96 3.33 -18.32 -3.49
C PHE A 96 3.77 -16.86 -3.30
N GLY A 97 2.84 -15.91 -3.41
CA GLY A 97 3.12 -14.49 -3.21
C GLY A 97 3.62 -14.17 -1.79
N TYR A 98 3.01 -14.78 -0.75
CA TYR A 98 3.48 -14.63 0.64
C TYR A 98 4.89 -15.19 0.82
N PHE A 99 5.20 -16.38 0.30
CA PHE A 99 6.54 -16.94 0.40
C PHE A 99 7.58 -16.06 -0.29
N VAL A 100 7.33 -15.63 -1.52
CA VAL A 100 8.25 -14.76 -2.26
C VAL A 100 8.47 -13.44 -1.54
N GLN A 101 7.38 -12.75 -1.13
CA GLN A 101 7.46 -11.48 -0.43
C GLN A 101 8.24 -11.60 0.87
N LEU A 102 7.80 -12.52 1.72
CA LEU A 102 8.27 -12.57 3.09
C LEU A 102 9.69 -13.13 3.22
N LEU A 103 10.11 -14.05 2.34
CA LEU A 103 11.49 -14.54 2.33
C LEU A 103 12.49 -13.51 1.79
N ALA A 104 12.07 -12.66 0.85
CA ALA A 104 12.93 -11.61 0.31
C ALA A 104 13.35 -10.58 1.38
N VAL A 105 12.50 -10.30 2.38
CA VAL A 105 12.77 -9.31 3.43
C VAL A 105 13.95 -9.71 4.32
N PRO A 106 13.94 -10.83 5.05
CA PRO A 106 15.09 -11.20 5.88
C PRO A 106 16.33 -11.57 5.05
N ALA A 107 16.17 -11.97 3.78
CA ALA A 107 17.29 -12.20 2.87
C ALA A 107 18.12 -10.92 2.63
N LEU A 108 17.57 -9.72 2.84
CA LEU A 108 18.32 -8.45 2.84
C LEU A 108 19.47 -8.45 3.87
N ALA A 109 19.36 -9.20 4.96
CA ALA A 109 20.45 -9.37 5.92
C ALA A 109 21.74 -9.93 5.27
N LEU A 110 21.59 -10.70 4.19
CA LEU A 110 22.69 -11.34 3.45
C LEU A 110 23.23 -10.47 2.31
N ALA A 111 22.52 -9.39 1.94
CA ALA A 111 22.93 -8.52 0.84
C ALA A 111 24.24 -7.79 1.20
N ARG A 112 25.24 -7.91 0.31
CA ARG A 112 26.57 -7.30 0.49
C ARG A 112 26.81 -6.10 -0.42
N ASN A 113 25.96 -5.88 -1.38
CA ASN A 113 26.00 -4.78 -2.35
C ASN A 113 24.57 -4.32 -2.68
N TRP A 114 24.45 -3.11 -3.20
CA TRP A 114 23.15 -2.53 -3.53
C TRP A 114 22.40 -3.26 -4.65
N PRO A 115 23.03 -3.87 -5.71
CA PRO A 115 22.26 -4.58 -6.73
C PRO A 115 21.54 -5.82 -6.16
N THR A 116 22.18 -6.56 -5.25
CA THR A 116 21.53 -7.69 -4.58
C THR A 116 20.37 -7.22 -3.70
N ALA A 117 20.58 -6.13 -2.95
CA ALA A 117 19.52 -5.53 -2.13
C ALA A 117 18.35 -5.05 -3.00
N ALA A 118 18.63 -4.39 -4.12
CA ALA A 118 17.64 -3.93 -5.09
C ALA A 118 16.81 -5.08 -5.66
N ALA A 119 17.47 -6.16 -6.07
CA ALA A 119 16.79 -7.36 -6.58
C ALA A 119 15.82 -7.95 -5.53
N LEU A 120 16.25 -8.03 -4.26
CA LEU A 120 15.41 -8.52 -3.16
C LEU A 120 14.23 -7.58 -2.88
N ILE A 121 14.42 -6.25 -2.92
CA ILE A 121 13.34 -5.27 -2.75
C ILE A 121 12.31 -5.39 -3.88
N ILE A 122 12.77 -5.55 -5.13
CA ILE A 122 11.86 -5.74 -6.28
C ILE A 122 11.13 -7.09 -6.16
N LEU A 123 11.83 -8.15 -5.74
CA LEU A 123 11.24 -9.47 -5.53
C LEU A 123 10.17 -9.45 -4.42
N GLU A 124 10.42 -8.71 -3.34
CA GLU A 124 9.44 -8.45 -2.28
C GLU A 124 8.17 -7.80 -2.86
N ARG A 125 8.29 -6.75 -3.67
CA ARG A 125 7.18 -6.06 -4.31
C ARG A 125 6.38 -6.95 -5.26
N PHE A 126 7.09 -7.78 -6.04
CA PHE A 126 6.46 -8.78 -6.90
C PHE A 126 5.63 -9.79 -6.09
N GLY A 127 6.18 -10.31 -4.99
CA GLY A 127 5.47 -11.22 -4.09
C GLY A 127 4.21 -10.56 -3.48
N ARG A 128 4.32 -9.30 -3.02
CA ARG A 128 3.19 -8.50 -2.51
C ARG A 128 2.09 -8.33 -3.56
N ALA A 129 2.46 -7.96 -4.78
CA ALA A 129 1.51 -7.81 -5.88
C ALA A 129 0.81 -9.12 -6.24
N THR A 130 1.54 -10.24 -6.16
CA THR A 130 1.00 -11.57 -6.43
C THR A 130 -0.04 -11.99 -5.39
N ARG A 131 0.21 -11.75 -4.08
CA ARG A 131 -0.69 -12.18 -2.99
C ARG A 131 -1.92 -11.32 -2.81
N ASN A 132 -1.83 -10.02 -3.11
CA ASN A 132 -2.89 -9.06 -2.75
C ASN A 132 -4.21 -9.35 -3.48
N SER A 133 -4.18 -9.57 -4.80
CA SER A 133 -5.41 -9.80 -5.57
C SER A 133 -6.20 -11.03 -5.10
N PRO A 134 -5.60 -12.24 -4.95
CA PRO A 134 -6.35 -13.39 -4.44
C PRO A 134 -6.78 -13.21 -2.97
N ARG A 135 -5.98 -12.54 -2.13
CA ARG A 135 -6.37 -12.23 -0.73
C ARG A 135 -7.61 -11.33 -0.70
N ASP A 136 -7.62 -10.26 -1.47
CA ASP A 136 -8.73 -9.30 -1.50
C ASP A 136 -10.01 -9.95 -2.05
N ALA A 137 -9.88 -10.85 -3.03
CA ALA A 137 -11.00 -11.65 -3.52
C ALA A 137 -11.56 -12.57 -2.42
N MET A 138 -10.69 -13.32 -1.72
CA MET A 138 -11.11 -14.18 -0.60
C MET A 138 -11.78 -13.37 0.52
N LEU A 139 -11.25 -12.17 0.84
CA LEU A 139 -11.82 -11.27 1.83
C LEU A 139 -13.19 -10.75 1.38
N SER A 140 -13.36 -10.45 0.09
CA SER A 140 -14.63 -10.05 -0.51
C SER A 140 -15.69 -11.16 -0.38
N HIS A 141 -15.33 -12.42 -0.63
CA HIS A 141 -16.28 -13.54 -0.43
C HIS A 141 -16.81 -13.59 1.01
N ALA A 142 -15.94 -13.47 2.01
CA ALA A 142 -16.37 -13.42 3.41
C ALA A 142 -17.16 -12.13 3.73
N GLY A 143 -16.77 -11.00 3.13
CA GLY A 143 -17.43 -9.71 3.29
C GLY A 143 -18.88 -9.70 2.84
N SER A 144 -19.26 -10.57 1.90
CA SER A 144 -20.65 -10.74 1.47
C SER A 144 -21.58 -11.23 2.59
N GLN A 145 -21.04 -11.90 3.63
CA GLN A 145 -21.79 -12.46 4.76
C GLN A 145 -21.86 -11.51 5.97
N ILE A 146 -20.83 -10.67 6.18
CA ILE A 146 -20.70 -9.83 7.39
C ILE A 146 -20.76 -8.32 7.10
N GLY A 147 -20.81 -7.95 5.81
CA GLY A 147 -20.70 -6.58 5.32
C GLY A 147 -19.28 -6.27 4.82
N PHE A 148 -19.19 -5.78 3.57
CA PHE A 148 -17.90 -5.46 2.94
C PHE A 148 -17.13 -4.41 3.72
N GLY A 149 -17.80 -3.32 4.14
CA GLY A 149 -17.16 -2.23 4.90
C GLY A 149 -16.52 -2.72 6.20
N TRP A 150 -17.19 -3.62 6.93
CA TRP A 150 -16.66 -4.20 8.16
C TRP A 150 -15.47 -5.15 7.89
N ALA A 151 -15.60 -6.04 6.90
CA ALA A 151 -14.54 -6.99 6.55
C ALA A 151 -13.24 -6.28 6.13
N PHE A 152 -13.33 -5.33 5.21
CA PHE A 152 -12.18 -4.55 4.75
C PHE A 152 -11.68 -3.58 5.82
N GLY A 153 -12.57 -2.99 6.63
CA GLY A 153 -12.17 -2.11 7.73
C GLY A 153 -11.36 -2.81 8.82
N VAL A 154 -11.75 -4.03 9.21
CA VAL A 154 -10.97 -4.84 10.17
C VAL A 154 -9.62 -5.22 9.58
N HIS A 155 -9.60 -5.63 8.30
CA HIS A 155 -8.37 -5.96 7.61
C HIS A 155 -7.41 -4.76 7.57
N GLU A 156 -7.89 -3.59 7.13
CA GLU A 156 -7.11 -2.35 7.05
C GLU A 156 -6.57 -1.91 8.42
N ALA A 157 -7.36 -2.02 9.47
CA ALA A 157 -6.90 -1.72 10.82
C ALA A 157 -5.73 -2.63 11.23
N MET A 158 -5.79 -3.92 10.91
CA MET A 158 -4.70 -4.86 11.18
C MET A 158 -3.44 -4.55 10.36
N ASP A 159 -3.59 -4.19 9.08
CA ASP A 159 -2.49 -3.74 8.22
C ASP A 159 -1.78 -2.52 8.83
N GLN A 160 -2.55 -1.50 9.25
CA GLN A 160 -2.00 -0.29 9.87
C GLN A 160 -1.28 -0.56 11.21
N PHE A 161 -1.79 -1.48 12.02
CA PHE A 161 -1.07 -1.91 13.23
C PHE A 161 0.25 -2.62 12.88
N GLY A 162 0.27 -3.47 11.85
CA GLY A 162 1.50 -4.08 11.34
C GLY A 162 2.51 -3.02 10.88
N ALA A 163 2.04 -2.05 10.08
CA ALA A 163 2.84 -0.94 9.57
C ALA A 163 3.38 0.00 10.67
N LEU A 164 2.72 0.05 11.81
CA LEU A 164 3.20 0.79 12.99
C LEU A 164 4.25 0.01 13.78
N PHE A 165 3.96 -1.24 14.14
CA PHE A 165 4.81 -2.01 15.05
C PHE A 165 6.07 -2.57 14.39
N GLY A 166 6.05 -2.88 13.09
CA GLY A 166 7.21 -3.35 12.35
C GLY A 166 8.40 -2.39 12.41
N PRO A 167 8.23 -1.13 12.00
CA PRO A 167 9.27 -0.10 12.13
C PRO A 167 9.73 0.14 13.56
N LEU A 168 8.84 0.07 14.55
CA LEU A 168 9.22 0.21 15.97
C LEU A 168 10.15 -0.92 16.45
N MET A 169 9.89 -2.16 16.01
CA MET A 169 10.82 -3.27 16.29
C MET A 169 12.18 -3.03 15.65
N VAL A 170 12.21 -2.58 14.40
CA VAL A 170 13.46 -2.23 13.70
C VAL A 170 14.20 -1.10 14.42
N ALA A 171 13.48 -0.06 14.87
CA ALA A 171 14.06 1.03 15.68
C ALA A 171 14.73 0.51 16.96
N GLY A 172 14.03 -0.35 17.72
CA GLY A 172 14.56 -0.96 18.92
C GLY A 172 15.84 -1.75 18.69
N ILE A 173 15.90 -2.52 17.59
CA ILE A 173 17.11 -3.29 17.23
C ILE A 173 18.26 -2.37 16.82
N LEU A 174 17.96 -1.31 16.08
CA LEU A 174 18.98 -0.33 15.69
C LEU A 174 19.51 0.44 16.89
N ALA A 175 18.66 0.83 17.84
CA ALA A 175 19.08 1.47 19.09
C ALA A 175 19.95 0.53 19.94
N TRP A 176 19.62 -0.78 19.97
CA TRP A 176 20.37 -1.75 20.78
C TRP A 176 21.70 -2.17 20.15
N ARG A 177 21.72 -2.48 18.86
CA ARG A 177 22.88 -3.09 18.17
C ARG A 177 23.41 -2.28 17.00
N GLY A 178 22.68 -1.28 16.53
CA GLY A 178 23.07 -0.43 15.41
C GLY A 178 23.21 -1.13 14.05
N SER A 179 22.63 -2.32 13.87
CA SER A 179 22.83 -3.17 12.69
C SER A 179 21.55 -3.38 11.88
N TYR A 180 21.52 -2.86 10.66
CA TYR A 180 20.45 -3.12 9.70
C TYR A 180 20.32 -4.62 9.38
N ARG A 181 21.43 -5.35 9.27
CA ARG A 181 21.41 -6.79 9.02
C ARG A 181 20.70 -7.56 10.12
N LEU A 182 20.98 -7.20 11.39
CA LEU A 182 20.28 -7.82 12.51
C LEU A 182 18.80 -7.44 12.52
N ALA A 183 18.45 -6.21 12.17
CA ALA A 183 17.05 -5.78 12.04
C ALA A 183 16.30 -6.61 10.97
N PHE A 184 16.88 -6.77 9.78
CA PHE A 184 16.28 -7.63 8.75
C PHE A 184 16.20 -9.11 9.18
N ALA A 185 17.24 -9.64 9.83
CA ALA A 185 17.21 -11.01 10.34
C ALA A 185 16.13 -11.22 11.41
N ALA A 186 15.89 -10.24 12.28
CA ALA A 186 14.85 -10.33 13.30
C ALA A 186 13.43 -10.36 12.71
N LEU A 187 13.23 -9.80 11.50
CA LEU A 187 11.96 -9.90 10.77
C LEU A 187 11.64 -11.35 10.31
N LEU A 188 12.58 -12.31 10.47
CA LEU A 188 12.27 -13.74 10.38
C LEU A 188 11.18 -14.17 11.37
N ILE A 189 11.08 -13.54 12.54
CA ILE A 189 10.09 -13.91 13.56
C ILE A 189 8.66 -13.64 13.05
N PRO A 190 8.25 -12.38 12.75
CA PRO A 190 6.91 -12.12 12.23
C PRO A 190 6.67 -12.81 10.87
N MET A 191 7.71 -12.92 10.02
CA MET A 191 7.63 -13.69 8.78
C MET A 191 7.21 -15.14 9.01
N THR A 192 7.89 -15.84 9.93
CA THR A 192 7.59 -17.24 10.22
C THR A 192 6.17 -17.43 10.75
N ILE A 193 5.72 -16.53 11.63
CA ILE A 193 4.35 -16.51 12.14
C ILE A 193 3.37 -16.31 10.98
N CYS A 194 3.63 -15.35 10.08
CA CYS A 194 2.78 -15.09 8.92
C CYS A 194 2.67 -16.31 8.00
N LEU A 195 3.82 -16.96 7.67
CA LEU A 195 3.82 -18.16 6.83
C LEU A 195 3.09 -19.33 7.48
N ALA A 196 3.21 -19.52 8.80
CA ALA A 196 2.43 -20.51 9.52
C ALA A 196 0.93 -20.20 9.47
N LEU A 197 0.55 -18.93 9.66
CA LEU A 197 -0.84 -18.48 9.59
C LEU A 197 -1.45 -18.66 8.20
N VAL A 198 -0.72 -18.40 7.11
CA VAL A 198 -1.26 -18.59 5.76
C VAL A 198 -1.51 -20.06 5.45
N LEU A 199 -0.63 -20.96 5.88
CA LEU A 199 -0.82 -22.39 5.72
C LEU A 199 -1.98 -22.91 6.61
N PHE A 200 -2.10 -22.39 7.82
CA PHE A 200 -3.21 -22.68 8.73
C PHE A 200 -4.54 -22.17 8.15
N ALA A 201 -4.57 -20.96 7.60
CA ALA A 201 -5.75 -20.39 6.96
C ALA A 201 -6.21 -21.24 5.75
N HIS A 202 -5.26 -21.68 4.92
CA HIS A 202 -5.56 -22.59 3.81
C HIS A 202 -6.12 -23.95 4.30
N TYR A 203 -5.55 -24.49 5.38
CA TYR A 203 -6.05 -25.74 5.97
C TYR A 203 -7.46 -25.60 6.52
N MET A 204 -7.76 -24.49 7.21
CA MET A 204 -9.08 -24.24 7.81
C MET A 204 -10.15 -23.86 6.78
N TYR A 205 -9.78 -23.16 5.72
CA TYR A 205 -10.70 -22.60 4.71
C TYR A 205 -10.22 -22.89 3.28
N PRO A 206 -10.21 -24.18 2.86
CA PRO A 206 -9.63 -24.56 1.57
C PRO A 206 -10.38 -23.98 0.36
N ARG A 207 -11.65 -23.59 0.52
CA ARG A 207 -12.52 -23.06 -0.55
C ARG A 207 -13.22 -21.77 -0.11
N PRO A 208 -12.53 -20.63 -0.15
CA PRO A 208 -13.09 -19.35 0.29
C PRO A 208 -14.26 -18.85 -0.59
N HIS A 209 -14.35 -19.27 -1.86
CA HIS A 209 -15.44 -18.94 -2.76
C HIS A 209 -16.80 -19.57 -2.35
N ASP A 210 -16.82 -20.60 -1.52
CA ASP A 210 -18.05 -21.17 -0.97
C ASP A 210 -18.79 -20.18 -0.03
N LEU A 211 -18.15 -19.03 0.30
CA LEU A 211 -18.74 -17.95 1.08
C LEU A 211 -19.43 -16.87 0.20
N GLU A 212 -19.39 -16.98 -1.14
CA GLU A 212 -19.82 -15.93 -2.06
C GLU A 212 -21.33 -15.95 -2.37
N VAL A 213 -21.91 -14.74 -2.53
CA VAL A 213 -23.24 -14.53 -3.17
C VAL A 213 -22.99 -14.01 -4.57
N LYS A 214 -23.43 -14.76 -5.60
CA LYS A 214 -23.18 -14.47 -7.03
C LYS A 214 -23.73 -13.12 -7.47
N THR A 215 -22.90 -12.30 -8.11
CA THR A 215 -23.26 -11.07 -8.82
C THR A 215 -22.99 -11.21 -10.33
N GLY A 216 -23.86 -10.61 -11.16
CA GLY A 216 -23.91 -10.85 -12.61
C GLY A 216 -22.85 -10.14 -13.48
N ASP A 217 -22.84 -10.51 -14.78
CA ASP A 217 -21.84 -10.18 -15.82
C ASP A 217 -21.68 -8.70 -16.19
N VAL A 218 -20.46 -8.33 -16.62
CA VAL A 218 -19.96 -6.97 -16.88
C VAL A 218 -19.84 -6.65 -18.37
N LYS A 219 -20.37 -5.50 -18.83
CA LYS A 219 -20.26 -4.99 -20.22
C LYS A 219 -19.41 -3.72 -20.30
N THR A 220 -18.48 -3.63 -21.28
CA THR A 220 -17.50 -2.54 -21.46
C THR A 220 -17.86 -1.59 -22.60
N GLN A 221 -18.06 -0.30 -22.31
CA GLN A 221 -17.99 0.85 -23.22
C GLN A 221 -17.10 1.95 -22.61
N GLY A 222 -16.55 2.89 -23.43
CA GLY A 222 -15.49 3.84 -23.06
C GLY A 222 -15.68 4.62 -21.73
N LEU A 223 -14.55 4.97 -21.08
CA LEU A 223 -14.54 5.70 -19.83
C LEU A 223 -14.86 7.19 -20.04
N PRO A 224 -15.59 7.86 -19.13
CA PRO A 224 -15.99 9.24 -19.28
C PRO A 224 -14.79 10.23 -19.19
N ARG A 225 -14.93 11.41 -19.79
CA ARG A 225 -13.85 12.44 -19.78
C ARG A 225 -13.43 12.82 -18.35
N VAL A 226 -14.36 12.88 -17.41
CA VAL A 226 -14.09 13.18 -16.00
C VAL A 226 -13.08 12.19 -15.38
N PHE A 227 -13.12 10.93 -15.76
CA PHE A 227 -12.15 9.93 -15.30
C PHE A 227 -10.73 10.25 -15.76
N TRP A 228 -10.55 10.62 -17.02
CA TRP A 228 -9.23 10.98 -17.56
C TRP A 228 -8.66 12.27 -16.94
N THR A 229 -9.52 13.28 -16.78
CA THR A 229 -9.15 14.51 -16.07
C THR A 229 -8.71 14.23 -14.64
N TYR A 230 -9.44 13.36 -13.96
CA TYR A 230 -9.10 12.93 -12.60
C TYR A 230 -7.78 12.14 -12.57
N LEU A 231 -7.61 11.17 -13.48
CA LEU A 231 -6.40 10.37 -13.57
C LEU A 231 -5.14 11.23 -13.75
N ILE A 232 -5.20 12.28 -14.59
CA ILE A 232 -4.07 13.22 -14.78
C ILE A 232 -3.74 13.93 -13.46
N GLY A 233 -4.74 14.46 -12.76
CA GLY A 233 -4.53 15.11 -11.46
C GLY A 233 -3.91 14.15 -10.44
N ALA A 234 -4.45 12.94 -10.29
CA ALA A 234 -3.93 11.92 -9.40
C ALA A 234 -2.50 11.47 -9.79
N ALA A 235 -2.22 11.35 -11.09
CA ALA A 235 -0.89 11.02 -11.61
C ALA A 235 0.16 12.10 -11.30
N LEU A 236 -0.21 13.38 -11.36
CA LEU A 236 0.65 14.48 -10.96
C LEU A 236 0.96 14.45 -9.46
N VAL A 237 -0.04 14.18 -8.62
CA VAL A 237 0.19 14.02 -7.17
C VAL A 237 1.14 12.85 -6.93
N ALA A 238 0.93 11.70 -7.58
CA ALA A 238 1.80 10.53 -7.47
C ALA A 238 3.24 10.83 -7.91
N ALA A 239 3.41 11.54 -9.03
CA ALA A 239 4.73 11.90 -9.54
C ALA A 239 5.49 12.88 -8.63
N GLY A 240 4.78 13.77 -7.91
CA GLY A 240 5.39 14.70 -6.96
C GLY A 240 5.56 14.16 -5.54
N PHE A 241 5.13 12.93 -5.26
CA PHE A 241 5.18 12.37 -3.92
C PHE A 241 6.41 11.50 -3.72
N ALA A 242 7.39 11.97 -2.93
CA ALA A 242 8.62 11.24 -2.69
C ALA A 242 8.37 9.97 -1.88
N ASP A 243 8.99 8.86 -2.31
CA ASP A 243 8.98 7.62 -1.53
C ASP A 243 9.73 7.78 -0.22
N PHE A 244 9.24 7.14 0.86
CA PHE A 244 9.90 7.22 2.16
C PHE A 244 11.37 6.76 2.14
N PRO A 245 11.79 5.74 1.39
CA PRO A 245 13.20 5.40 1.28
C PRO A 245 14.12 6.55 0.83
N LEU A 246 13.66 7.46 -0.07
CA LEU A 246 14.42 8.67 -0.41
C LEU A 246 14.49 9.65 0.78
N ILE A 247 13.39 9.81 1.50
CA ILE A 247 13.32 10.63 2.73
C ILE A 247 14.27 10.06 3.79
N ALA A 248 14.22 8.76 4.05
CA ALA A 248 15.07 8.07 5.02
C ALA A 248 16.56 8.12 4.60
N PHE A 249 16.85 8.04 3.31
CA PHE A 249 18.18 8.27 2.74
C PHE A 249 18.67 9.67 3.09
N HIS A 250 17.83 10.70 2.87
CA HIS A 250 18.15 12.08 3.20
C HIS A 250 18.43 12.27 4.69
N PHE A 251 17.57 11.74 5.56
CA PHE A 251 17.76 11.85 7.02
C PHE A 251 19.11 11.35 7.47
N THR A 252 19.58 10.25 6.90
CA THR A 252 20.89 9.68 7.22
C THR A 252 22.02 10.49 6.59
N ARG A 253 21.88 10.92 5.33
CA ARG A 253 22.92 11.67 4.59
C ARG A 253 23.12 13.07 5.13
N ALA A 254 22.05 13.77 5.48
CA ALA A 254 22.07 15.11 6.06
C ALA A 254 22.33 15.11 7.58
N ALA A 255 22.44 13.93 8.21
CA ALA A 255 22.54 13.75 9.65
C ALA A 255 21.46 14.50 10.45
N SER A 256 20.28 14.71 9.85
CA SER A 256 19.14 15.36 10.50
C SER A 256 18.46 14.47 11.54
N MET A 257 18.72 13.16 11.48
CA MET A 257 18.14 12.17 12.38
C MET A 257 19.09 10.99 12.57
N SER A 258 19.15 10.42 13.78
CA SER A 258 19.91 9.20 14.04
C SER A 258 19.24 7.99 13.36
N LYS A 259 20.03 6.99 13.01
CA LYS A 259 19.56 5.82 12.23
C LYS A 259 18.46 5.00 12.91
N ASP A 260 18.41 5.02 14.24
CA ASP A 260 17.39 4.36 15.06
C ASP A 260 16.07 5.13 15.11
N LEU A 261 16.12 6.46 14.93
CA LEU A 261 14.93 7.31 14.89
C LEU A 261 14.25 7.36 13.50
N VAL A 262 14.97 7.01 12.42
CA VAL A 262 14.38 6.98 11.08
C VAL A 262 13.15 6.05 11.01
N PRO A 263 13.19 4.78 11.48
CA PRO A 263 12.00 3.94 11.49
C PRO A 263 10.95 4.41 12.51
N VAL A 264 11.31 5.18 13.57
CA VAL A 264 10.31 5.83 14.44
C VAL A 264 9.54 6.90 13.68
N ALA A 265 10.22 7.73 12.88
CA ALA A 265 9.56 8.72 12.02
C ALA A 265 8.60 8.04 11.02
N TYR A 266 9.00 6.88 10.47
CA TYR A 266 8.11 6.07 9.62
C TYR A 266 6.90 5.53 10.38
N ALA A 267 7.09 4.99 11.59
CA ALA A 267 5.99 4.50 12.43
C ALA A 267 4.97 5.61 12.74
N ILE A 268 5.45 6.82 13.07
CA ILE A 268 4.59 8.00 13.27
C ILE A 268 3.83 8.32 11.99
N ALA A 269 4.52 8.31 10.85
CA ALA A 269 3.88 8.55 9.55
C ALA A 269 2.76 7.54 9.27
N MET A 270 2.99 6.25 9.53
CA MET A 270 1.96 5.21 9.34
C MET A 270 0.79 5.37 10.32
N GLY A 271 1.06 5.71 11.58
CA GLY A 271 0.00 6.03 12.55
C GLY A 271 -0.87 7.22 12.11
N VAL A 272 -0.24 8.28 11.59
CA VAL A 272 -0.94 9.45 11.03
C VAL A 272 -1.69 9.09 9.76
N SER A 273 -1.13 8.24 8.89
CA SER A 273 -1.79 7.72 7.68
C SER A 273 -3.09 7.01 8.03
N GLY A 274 -3.04 6.05 8.95
CA GLY A 274 -4.22 5.30 9.38
C GLY A 274 -5.31 6.20 10.01
N ALA A 275 -4.92 7.09 10.92
CA ALA A 275 -5.86 8.04 11.52
C ALA A 275 -6.45 9.02 10.49
N GLY A 276 -5.61 9.53 9.59
CA GLY A 276 -6.00 10.43 8.50
C GLY A 276 -7.00 9.77 7.55
N SER A 277 -6.77 8.53 7.15
CA SER A 277 -7.66 7.78 6.27
C SER A 277 -9.08 7.66 6.84
N LEU A 278 -9.22 7.43 8.15
CA LEU A 278 -10.52 7.35 8.83
C LEU A 278 -11.25 8.69 8.85
N VAL A 279 -10.54 9.78 9.15
CA VAL A 279 -11.12 11.14 9.20
C VAL A 279 -11.50 11.61 7.80
N PHE A 280 -10.58 11.48 6.85
CA PHE A 280 -10.78 11.98 5.48
C PHE A 280 -11.75 11.11 4.68
N GLY A 281 -11.88 9.81 4.99
CA GLY A 281 -12.93 8.97 4.43
C GLY A 281 -14.33 9.55 4.71
N ARG A 282 -14.61 9.96 5.98
CA ARG A 282 -15.88 10.63 6.33
C ARG A 282 -16.04 11.99 5.66
N TRP A 283 -14.97 12.74 5.54
CA TRP A 283 -15.00 14.04 4.86
C TRP A 283 -15.18 13.91 3.35
N LEU A 284 -14.66 12.83 2.74
CA LEU A 284 -14.88 12.54 1.33
C LEU A 284 -16.37 12.33 1.02
N ASP A 285 -17.10 11.64 1.90
CA ASP A 285 -18.55 11.45 1.76
C ASP A 285 -19.31 12.77 1.76
N ARG A 286 -18.82 13.78 2.53
CA ARG A 286 -19.45 15.10 2.66
C ARG A 286 -19.02 16.08 1.57
N PHE A 287 -17.71 16.14 1.25
CA PHE A 287 -17.12 17.18 0.39
C PHE A 287 -16.79 16.66 -1.02
N GLY A 288 -16.83 15.34 -1.25
CA GLY A 288 -16.47 14.72 -2.52
C GLY A 288 -15.02 14.99 -2.93
N ALA A 289 -14.74 14.94 -4.23
CA ALA A 289 -13.41 15.14 -4.80
C ALA A 289 -12.76 16.51 -4.45
N MET A 290 -13.54 17.50 -4.05
CA MET A 290 -13.02 18.82 -3.63
C MET A 290 -12.12 18.74 -2.41
N LEU A 291 -12.29 17.70 -1.58
CA LEU A 291 -11.41 17.43 -0.44
C LEU A 291 -9.95 17.26 -0.83
N LEU A 292 -9.67 16.78 -2.04
CA LEU A 292 -8.30 16.57 -2.53
C LEU A 292 -7.51 17.88 -2.65
N ILE A 293 -8.16 19.02 -2.88
CA ILE A 293 -7.46 20.31 -3.02
C ILE A 293 -6.76 20.73 -1.72
N PRO A 294 -7.46 20.90 -0.58
CA PRO A 294 -6.80 21.26 0.67
C PRO A 294 -5.84 20.16 1.16
N LEU A 295 -6.14 18.89 0.91
CA LEU A 295 -5.24 17.81 1.29
C LEU A 295 -3.94 17.84 0.47
N THR A 296 -4.00 18.08 -0.83
CA THR A 296 -2.81 18.21 -1.68
C THR A 296 -1.97 19.42 -1.27
N LEU A 297 -2.58 20.57 -0.95
CA LEU A 297 -1.89 21.74 -0.43
C LEU A 297 -1.18 21.46 0.89
N LEU A 298 -1.86 20.79 1.81
CA LEU A 298 -1.32 20.45 3.12
C LEU A 298 -0.16 19.45 2.99
N THR A 299 -0.35 18.40 2.20
CA THR A 299 0.65 17.35 2.07
C THR A 299 1.86 17.80 1.25
N ALA A 300 1.71 18.70 0.26
CA ALA A 300 2.86 19.25 -0.48
C ALA A 300 3.90 19.92 0.44
N ALA A 301 3.49 20.41 1.62
CA ALA A 301 4.40 20.98 2.60
C ALA A 301 5.37 19.96 3.24
N PHE A 302 5.16 18.64 3.06
CA PHE A 302 6.10 17.64 3.58
C PHE A 302 7.51 17.83 3.02
N ALA A 303 7.63 18.09 1.73
CA ALA A 303 8.92 18.12 1.04
C ALA A 303 9.90 19.19 1.61
N PRO A 304 9.55 20.47 1.74
CA PRO A 304 10.45 21.44 2.35
C PRO A 304 10.78 21.11 3.82
N LEU A 305 9.83 20.59 4.59
CA LEU A 305 10.04 20.24 6.00
C LEU A 305 11.01 19.08 6.16
N VAL A 306 10.88 18.05 5.30
CA VAL A 306 11.73 16.85 5.33
C VAL A 306 13.15 17.18 4.84
N PHE A 307 13.27 17.90 3.72
CA PHE A 307 14.55 18.06 3.03
C PHE A 307 15.35 19.29 3.45
N LEU A 308 14.75 20.32 4.03
CA LEU A 308 15.46 21.54 4.52
C LEU A 308 15.47 21.65 6.04
N GLY A 309 14.65 20.88 6.75
CA GLY A 309 14.49 21.01 8.17
C GLY A 309 15.55 20.28 8.98
N GLY A 310 15.76 20.72 10.23
CA GLY A 310 16.41 19.92 11.26
C GLY A 310 15.44 18.85 11.80
N PHE A 311 15.79 18.26 12.95
CA PHE A 311 15.07 17.14 13.54
C PHE A 311 13.53 17.35 13.65
N TRP A 312 13.07 18.44 14.27
CA TRP A 312 11.64 18.67 14.49
C TRP A 312 10.85 18.95 13.21
N PRO A 313 11.31 19.82 12.29
CA PRO A 313 10.67 19.96 10.98
C PRO A 313 10.64 18.65 10.21
N ALA A 314 11.71 17.84 10.25
CA ALA A 314 11.75 16.53 9.59
C ALA A 314 10.69 15.56 10.14
N MET A 315 10.48 15.53 11.46
CA MET A 315 9.44 14.71 12.10
C MET A 315 8.03 15.18 11.71
N ILE A 316 7.78 16.49 11.68
CA ILE A 316 6.50 17.06 11.24
C ILE A 316 6.29 16.75 9.74
N GLY A 317 7.34 16.89 8.93
CA GLY A 317 7.32 16.56 7.52
C GLY A 317 7.02 15.06 7.27
N ALA A 318 7.60 14.16 8.07
CA ALA A 318 7.29 12.74 8.02
C ALA A 318 5.81 12.44 8.39
N ALA A 319 5.28 13.12 9.40
CA ALA A 319 3.87 13.01 9.75
C ALA A 319 2.93 13.52 8.62
N LEU A 320 3.27 14.65 7.98
CA LEU A 320 2.53 15.15 6.81
C LEU A 320 2.66 14.22 5.59
N TRP A 321 3.83 13.61 5.41
CA TRP A 321 4.03 12.58 4.40
C TRP A 321 3.11 11.37 4.68
N GLY A 322 3.04 10.91 5.94
CA GLY A 322 2.10 9.86 6.34
C GLY A 322 0.64 10.22 6.06
N LEU A 323 0.26 11.46 6.37
CA LEU A 323 -1.07 11.96 6.02
C LEU A 323 -1.33 11.85 4.50
N GLY A 324 -0.33 12.23 3.69
CA GLY A 324 -0.36 12.06 2.23
C GLY A 324 -0.53 10.60 1.83
N MET A 325 0.19 9.66 2.46
CA MET A 325 0.02 8.22 2.18
C MET A 325 -1.43 7.77 2.42
N GLY A 326 -2.06 8.18 3.51
CA GLY A 326 -3.47 7.90 3.76
C GLY A 326 -4.39 8.45 2.66
N VAL A 327 -4.09 9.62 2.10
CA VAL A 327 -4.82 10.17 0.96
C VAL A 327 -4.58 9.33 -0.31
N HIS A 328 -3.36 8.92 -0.58
CA HIS A 328 -2.99 8.11 -1.74
C HIS A 328 -3.64 6.72 -1.72
N GLU A 329 -3.65 6.07 -0.59
CA GLU A 329 -4.14 4.69 -0.45
C GLU A 329 -5.66 4.60 -0.33
N SER A 330 -6.32 5.58 0.30
CA SER A 330 -7.75 5.52 0.61
C SER A 330 -8.58 6.50 -0.21
N ILE A 331 -8.21 7.80 -0.22
CA ILE A 331 -9.08 8.85 -0.75
C ILE A 331 -9.00 8.94 -2.27
N ILE A 332 -7.78 8.91 -2.83
CA ILE A 332 -7.58 9.01 -4.28
C ILE A 332 -8.29 7.86 -5.02
N PRO A 333 -8.14 6.57 -4.64
CA PRO A 333 -8.89 5.49 -5.27
C PRO A 333 -10.40 5.59 -5.08
N ALA A 334 -10.88 6.03 -3.91
CA ALA A 334 -12.32 6.10 -3.61
C ALA A 334 -13.09 7.05 -4.53
N VAL A 335 -12.45 8.12 -5.00
CA VAL A 335 -13.06 9.10 -5.91
C VAL A 335 -13.36 8.51 -7.30
N VAL A 336 -12.71 7.42 -7.70
CA VAL A 336 -12.94 6.75 -8.99
C VAL A 336 -14.32 6.09 -9.07
N ALA A 337 -14.79 5.49 -7.96
CA ALA A 337 -16.03 4.70 -7.93
C ALA A 337 -17.27 5.45 -8.43
N PRO A 338 -17.55 6.69 -8.00
CA PRO A 338 -18.72 7.45 -8.47
C PRO A 338 -18.60 8.01 -9.89
N MET A 339 -17.41 7.97 -10.51
CA MET A 339 -17.19 8.48 -11.86
C MET A 339 -17.57 7.49 -12.97
N VAL A 340 -17.72 6.22 -12.61
CA VAL A 340 -17.96 5.14 -13.57
C VAL A 340 -19.14 4.28 -13.14
N SER A 341 -19.85 3.73 -14.13
CA SER A 341 -20.93 2.78 -13.85
C SER A 341 -20.42 1.51 -13.16
N PRO A 342 -21.23 0.84 -12.31
CA PRO A 342 -20.81 -0.32 -11.54
C PRO A 342 -20.15 -1.42 -12.38
N ASP A 343 -20.63 -1.66 -13.58
CA ASP A 343 -20.15 -2.64 -14.56
C ASP A 343 -18.75 -2.33 -15.11
N ARG A 344 -18.24 -1.08 -14.94
CA ARG A 344 -16.93 -0.64 -15.45
C ARG A 344 -15.90 -0.38 -14.37
N ARG A 345 -16.28 -0.45 -13.09
CA ARG A 345 -15.41 -0.12 -11.97
C ARG A 345 -14.13 -0.91 -11.97
N ALA A 346 -14.18 -2.22 -12.23
CA ALA A 346 -12.99 -3.07 -12.25
C ALA A 346 -11.97 -2.62 -13.32
N SER A 347 -12.44 -2.34 -14.55
CA SER A 347 -11.58 -1.84 -15.63
C SER A 347 -11.04 -0.44 -15.34
N ALA A 348 -11.87 0.44 -14.76
CA ALA A 348 -11.46 1.80 -14.39
C ALA A 348 -10.40 1.78 -13.28
N TYR A 349 -10.58 0.98 -12.23
CA TYR A 349 -9.57 0.81 -11.18
C TYR A 349 -8.28 0.21 -11.71
N GLY A 350 -8.36 -0.78 -12.60
CA GLY A 350 -7.19 -1.37 -13.24
C GLY A 350 -6.37 -0.35 -14.02
N LEU A 351 -7.03 0.43 -14.88
CA LEU A 351 -6.38 1.47 -15.68
C LEU A 351 -5.87 2.63 -14.80
N PHE A 352 -6.67 3.04 -13.79
CA PHE A 352 -6.27 4.04 -12.82
C PHE A 352 -5.00 3.63 -12.08
N THR A 353 -4.98 2.43 -11.53
CA THR A 353 -3.85 1.90 -10.75
C THR A 353 -2.59 1.75 -11.61
N ALA A 354 -2.73 1.28 -12.87
CA ALA A 354 -1.59 1.19 -13.79
C ALA A 354 -1.04 2.57 -14.15
N GLY A 355 -1.89 3.52 -14.53
CA GLY A 355 -1.48 4.89 -14.83
C GLY A 355 -0.82 5.56 -13.62
N TYR A 356 -1.44 5.44 -12.45
CA TYR A 356 -0.93 5.96 -11.20
C TYR A 356 0.47 5.42 -10.86
N GLY A 357 0.68 4.10 -10.96
CA GLY A 357 1.96 3.46 -10.71
C GLY A 357 3.05 3.87 -11.69
N ILE A 358 2.72 4.07 -12.98
CA ILE A 358 3.66 4.57 -13.99
C ILE A 358 4.17 5.97 -13.61
N PHE A 359 3.25 6.88 -13.26
CA PHE A 359 3.63 8.25 -12.89
C PHE A 359 4.35 8.32 -11.55
N TRP A 360 4.01 7.45 -10.60
CA TRP A 360 4.78 7.28 -9.37
C TRP A 360 6.23 6.90 -9.67
N PHE A 361 6.45 5.90 -10.51
CA PHE A 361 7.81 5.47 -10.90
C PHE A 361 8.58 6.58 -11.62
N ILE A 362 7.96 7.24 -12.61
CA ILE A 362 8.61 8.34 -13.35
C ILE A 362 8.99 9.47 -12.38
N GLY A 363 8.08 9.86 -11.49
CA GLY A 363 8.32 10.88 -10.48
C GLY A 363 9.45 10.49 -9.53
N SER A 364 9.45 9.27 -9.01
CA SER A 364 10.51 8.75 -8.14
C SER A 364 11.87 8.78 -8.83
N ALA A 365 11.96 8.34 -10.09
CA ALA A 365 13.19 8.39 -10.87
C ALA A 365 13.71 9.82 -11.06
N ILE A 366 12.83 10.75 -11.43
CA ILE A 366 13.17 12.18 -11.58
C ILE A 366 13.65 12.76 -10.25
N MET A 367 12.92 12.49 -9.15
CA MET A 367 13.30 12.98 -7.81
C MET A 367 14.66 12.46 -7.37
N GLY A 368 14.97 11.20 -7.64
CA GLY A 368 16.28 10.63 -7.32
C GLY A 368 17.41 11.30 -8.08
N ILE A 369 17.24 11.53 -9.39
CA ILE A 369 18.21 12.23 -10.23
C ILE A 369 18.38 13.69 -9.74
N LEU A 370 17.29 14.38 -9.51
CA LEU A 370 17.33 15.76 -9.01
C LEU A 370 18.02 15.85 -7.65
N TYR A 371 17.76 14.89 -6.75
CA TYR A 371 18.34 14.85 -5.42
C TYR A 371 19.88 14.72 -5.47
N ASP A 372 20.43 13.90 -6.35
CA ASP A 372 21.89 13.75 -6.49
C ASP A 372 22.55 15.03 -6.99
N HIS A 373 21.81 15.94 -7.67
CA HIS A 373 22.31 17.21 -8.16
C HIS A 373 21.95 18.39 -7.23
N SER A 374 20.71 18.46 -6.75
CA SER A 374 20.19 19.56 -5.94
C SER A 374 18.96 19.16 -5.14
N VAL A 375 19.09 19.20 -3.81
CA VAL A 375 17.96 19.00 -2.89
C VAL A 375 16.85 20.04 -3.14
N THR A 376 17.20 21.29 -3.44
CA THR A 376 16.22 22.35 -3.76
C THR A 376 15.42 22.02 -5.02
N ALA A 377 16.07 21.49 -6.06
CA ALA A 377 15.37 21.08 -7.27
C ALA A 377 14.37 19.93 -7.00
N THR A 378 14.75 19.00 -6.14
CA THR A 378 13.85 17.91 -5.69
C THR A 378 12.63 18.49 -4.98
N ILE A 379 12.82 19.42 -4.05
CA ILE A 379 11.71 20.06 -3.32
C ILE A 379 10.78 20.79 -4.27
N LEU A 380 11.36 21.59 -5.18
CA LEU A 380 10.57 22.32 -6.17
C LEU A 380 9.76 21.37 -7.06
N PHE A 381 10.37 20.29 -7.52
CA PHE A 381 9.66 19.24 -8.29
C PHE A 381 8.50 18.65 -7.49
N CYS A 382 8.73 18.23 -6.23
CA CYS A 382 7.68 17.70 -5.37
C CYS A 382 6.50 18.67 -5.21
N VAL A 383 6.80 19.92 -4.87
CA VAL A 383 5.76 20.91 -4.58
C VAL A 383 5.02 21.31 -5.85
N LEU A 384 5.76 21.69 -6.91
CA LEU A 384 5.14 22.19 -8.15
C LEU A 384 4.30 21.13 -8.86
N THR A 385 4.76 19.88 -8.88
CA THR A 385 4.03 18.79 -9.51
C THR A 385 2.72 18.49 -8.76
N GLN A 386 2.75 18.48 -7.43
CA GLN A 386 1.53 18.33 -6.63
C GLN A 386 0.58 19.52 -6.79
N LEU A 387 1.07 20.76 -6.77
CA LEU A 387 0.25 21.95 -7.01
C LEU A 387 -0.37 21.97 -8.41
N ALA A 388 0.35 21.46 -9.42
CA ALA A 388 -0.16 21.33 -10.79
C ALA A 388 -1.35 20.36 -10.90
N ALA A 389 -1.61 19.51 -9.91
CA ALA A 389 -2.79 18.67 -9.88
C ALA A 389 -4.09 19.44 -9.54
N ILE A 390 -3.99 20.56 -8.83
CA ILE A 390 -5.15 21.31 -8.33
C ILE A 390 -6.12 21.75 -9.42
N PRO A 391 -5.68 22.33 -10.56
CA PRO A 391 -6.59 22.68 -11.66
C PRO A 391 -7.41 21.50 -12.18
N PHE A 392 -6.82 20.29 -12.21
CA PHE A 392 -7.52 19.08 -12.65
C PHE A 392 -8.59 18.67 -11.63
N PHE A 393 -8.33 18.75 -10.33
CA PHE A 393 -9.33 18.48 -9.30
C PHE A 393 -10.48 19.49 -9.32
N ILE A 394 -10.20 20.77 -9.61
CA ILE A 394 -11.24 21.78 -9.81
C ILE A 394 -12.08 21.45 -11.04
N ALA A 395 -11.46 21.04 -12.15
CA ALA A 395 -12.16 20.68 -13.38
C ALA A 395 -13.08 19.46 -13.22
N VAL A 396 -12.70 18.50 -12.37
CA VAL A 396 -13.53 17.34 -12.02
C VAL A 396 -14.86 17.76 -11.40
N LYS A 397 -14.88 18.77 -10.52
CA LYS A 397 -16.13 19.31 -9.93
C LYS A 397 -17.11 19.81 -11.00
N GLY A 398 -16.63 20.54 -11.99
CA GLY A 398 -17.46 21.09 -13.06
C GLY A 398 -18.05 20.04 -14.01
N GLN A 399 -17.51 18.82 -13.99
CA GLN A 399 -17.93 17.72 -14.87
C GLN A 399 -18.83 16.67 -14.17
N GLN A 400 -18.95 16.72 -12.83
CA GLN A 400 -19.90 15.88 -12.10
C GLN A 400 -21.31 16.49 -12.19
N PRO A 401 -22.34 15.74 -12.65
CA PRO A 401 -23.71 16.23 -12.56
C PRO A 401 -24.02 16.53 -11.10
N LEU A 402 -24.60 17.72 -10.85
CA LEU A 402 -25.08 18.12 -9.53
C LEU A 402 -25.92 16.96 -8.97
N ARG A 403 -25.52 16.41 -7.82
CA ARG A 403 -26.39 15.52 -7.07
C ARG A 403 -27.67 16.30 -6.83
N GLN A 404 -28.74 15.93 -7.55
CA GLN A 404 -30.08 16.41 -7.21
C GLN A 404 -30.33 15.95 -5.78
N GLY A 405 -30.43 16.95 -4.87
CA GLY A 405 -30.74 16.72 -3.48
C GLY A 405 -32.05 15.96 -3.36
N GLY A 406 -32.03 14.81 -2.73
CA GLY A 406 -33.17 14.10 -2.22
C GLY A 406 -32.98 13.94 -0.72
#